data_7bce5fd6b3e8cea160749be237584cc8
#
_entry.id   7bce5fd6b3e8cea160749be237584cc8
#
_cell.length_a   1.000
_cell.length_b   1.000
_cell.length_c   1.000
_cell.angle_alpha   90.00
_cell.angle_beta   90.00
_cell.angle_gamma   90.00
#
_symmetry.space_group_name_H-M   'P 1'
#
loop_
_entity.id
_entity.type
_entity.pdbx_description
1 polymer ?
#
loop_
_entity_poly.entity_id
_entity_poly.type
_entity_poly.pdbx_seq_one_letter_code
_entity_poly.pdbx_strand_id
1 'polypeptide(L)'
;SSLENSRSGNEIVRYEVSTGVRKVVVSANQLTPMGKDKSLAISDYIWSDDNSKLLVFTNTRKVWRYNTRGDYWVLTMKDGKLTQLGKGLDEASLMFAKFSPDGSYVAYVSKQNIYSEELATGVITQLTMDGGNHIINGTFDWVYEEELDDRDGFRWSPDGKNIAYWHFNTAGV
;
A
#
# COMPACT_ATOMS: atom_id res chain seq x y z
N SER A 1 -9.65 13.95 4.00
CA SER A 1 -9.45 13.27 5.29
C SER A 1 -8.02 13.48 5.77
N SER A 2 -7.84 13.42 7.06
CA SER A 2 -6.57 13.64 7.76
C SER A 2 -6.31 12.49 8.74
N LEU A 3 -5.04 12.13 8.92
CA LEU A 3 -4.61 11.19 9.95
C LEU A 3 -4.35 11.95 11.24
N GLU A 4 -4.95 11.49 12.34
CA GLU A 4 -4.77 12.09 13.66
C GLU A 4 -4.47 11.03 14.71
N ASN A 5 -3.77 11.44 15.77
CA ASN A 5 -3.54 10.60 16.93
C ASN A 5 -4.63 10.80 17.97
N SER A 6 -5.21 9.71 18.44
CA SER A 6 -6.12 9.68 19.57
C SER A 6 -5.52 8.91 20.76
N ARG A 7 -6.23 8.86 21.89
CA ARG A 7 -5.81 8.04 23.04
C ARG A 7 -5.78 6.54 22.74
N SER A 8 -6.57 6.11 21.76
CA SER A 8 -6.72 4.71 21.36
C SER A 8 -5.81 4.32 20.18
N GLY A 9 -5.10 5.27 19.58
CA GLY A 9 -4.23 5.07 18.42
C GLY A 9 -4.56 6.01 17.26
N ASN A 10 -4.17 5.64 16.04
CA ASN A 10 -4.45 6.45 14.86
C ASN A 10 -5.93 6.42 14.47
N GLU A 11 -6.45 7.56 14.07
CA GLU A 11 -7.81 7.73 13.52
C GLU A 11 -7.75 8.50 12.21
N ILE A 12 -8.65 8.20 11.28
CA ILE A 12 -8.84 9.00 10.08
C ILE A 12 -10.09 9.84 10.27
N VAL A 13 -9.90 11.14 10.14
CA VAL A 13 -10.95 12.14 10.37
C VAL A 13 -11.24 12.94 9.11
N ARG A 14 -12.44 13.50 9.05
CA ARG A 14 -12.87 14.45 8.03
C ARG A 14 -13.38 15.70 8.72
N TYR A 15 -13.01 16.84 8.17
CA TYR A 15 -13.55 18.14 8.55
C TYR A 15 -14.52 18.63 7.47
N GLU A 16 -15.67 19.06 7.87
CA GLU A 16 -16.59 19.75 6.97
C GLU A 16 -16.09 21.18 6.74
N VAL A 17 -15.85 21.54 5.48
CA VAL A 17 -15.20 22.82 5.15
C VAL A 17 -16.06 24.03 5.55
N SER A 18 -17.38 23.91 5.42
CA SER A 18 -18.33 24.99 5.73
C SER A 18 -18.50 25.28 7.21
N THR A 19 -18.38 24.24 8.06
CA THR A 19 -18.73 24.32 9.49
C THR A 19 -17.54 24.07 10.42
N GLY A 20 -16.44 23.50 9.90
CA GLY A 20 -15.31 23.03 10.70
C GLY A 20 -15.61 21.79 11.54
N VAL A 21 -16.79 21.17 11.40
CA VAL A 21 -17.16 20.01 12.19
C VAL A 21 -16.27 18.82 11.89
N ARG A 22 -15.64 18.29 12.94
CA ARG A 22 -14.79 17.09 12.90
C ARG A 22 -15.64 15.82 12.99
N LYS A 23 -15.40 14.87 12.10
CA LYS A 23 -16.02 13.54 12.12
C LYS A 23 -14.94 12.47 12.00
N VAL A 24 -14.95 11.48 12.92
CA VAL A 24 -14.14 10.28 12.77
C VAL A 24 -14.74 9.41 11.66
N VAL A 25 -13.98 9.13 10.63
CA VAL A 25 -14.35 8.28 9.48
C VAL A 25 -13.89 6.85 9.70
N VAL A 26 -12.68 6.68 10.23
CA VAL A 26 -12.13 5.39 10.63
C VAL A 26 -11.54 5.53 12.02
N SER A 27 -12.03 4.72 12.95
CA SER A 27 -11.59 4.70 14.34
C SER A 27 -10.39 3.78 14.53
N ALA A 28 -9.63 4.00 15.62
CA ALA A 28 -8.52 3.13 16.01
C ALA A 28 -8.96 1.67 16.19
N ASN A 29 -10.18 1.42 16.70
CA ASN A 29 -10.71 0.07 16.86
C ASN A 29 -10.85 -0.67 15.52
N GLN A 30 -11.30 0.01 14.46
CA GLN A 30 -11.39 -0.59 13.12
C GLN A 30 -10.03 -0.89 12.52
N LEU A 31 -8.98 -0.23 13.01
CA LEU A 31 -7.58 -0.41 12.60
C LEU A 31 -6.82 -1.38 13.53
N THR A 32 -7.51 -2.05 14.43
CA THR A 32 -6.92 -3.02 15.33
C THR A 32 -7.06 -4.43 14.73
N PRO A 33 -5.95 -5.10 14.35
CA PRO A 33 -6.01 -6.46 13.83
C PRO A 33 -6.61 -7.43 14.84
N MET A 34 -7.31 -8.45 14.35
CA MET A 34 -7.91 -9.47 15.20
C MET A 34 -6.86 -10.13 16.11
N GLY A 35 -7.15 -10.21 17.41
CA GLY A 35 -6.23 -10.76 18.41
C GLY A 35 -5.08 -9.85 18.83
N LYS A 36 -5.10 -8.59 18.43
CA LYS A 36 -4.14 -7.58 18.90
C LYS A 36 -4.83 -6.56 19.81
N ASP A 37 -4.08 -6.02 20.77
CA ASP A 37 -4.57 -5.01 21.73
C ASP A 37 -4.35 -3.58 21.25
N LYS A 38 -3.58 -3.41 20.16
CA LYS A 38 -3.21 -2.10 19.64
C LYS A 38 -3.58 -1.97 18.17
N SER A 39 -4.06 -0.79 17.80
CA SER A 39 -4.28 -0.41 16.40
C SER A 39 -2.96 -0.35 15.63
N LEU A 40 -3.05 -0.47 14.30
CA LEU A 40 -1.92 -0.26 13.41
C LEU A 40 -1.35 1.15 13.59
N ALA A 41 -0.03 1.26 13.65
CA ALA A 41 0.66 2.54 13.54
C ALA A 41 0.73 2.93 12.06
N ILE A 42 -0.14 3.84 11.64
CA ILE A 42 -0.28 4.24 10.25
C ILE A 42 0.84 5.19 9.86
N SER A 43 1.57 4.85 8.79
CA SER A 43 2.53 5.74 8.14
C SER A 43 1.90 6.51 6.98
N ASP A 44 1.01 5.85 6.22
CA ASP A 44 0.27 6.45 5.11
C ASP A 44 -1.01 5.65 4.83
N TYR A 45 -1.96 6.24 4.08
CA TYR A 45 -3.19 5.58 3.69
C TYR A 45 -3.75 6.11 2.36
N ILE A 46 -4.43 5.23 1.63
CA ILE A 46 -5.06 5.54 0.34
C ILE A 46 -6.48 4.98 0.33
N TRP A 47 -7.46 5.78 -0.10
CA TRP A 47 -8.82 5.31 -0.36
C TRP A 47 -8.94 4.65 -1.73
N SER A 48 -9.79 3.63 -1.87
CA SER A 48 -10.27 3.20 -3.18
C SER A 48 -11.10 4.32 -3.83
N ASP A 49 -11.21 4.33 -5.15
CA ASP A 49 -11.89 5.41 -5.89
C ASP A 49 -13.36 5.60 -5.45
N ASP A 50 -14.03 4.49 -5.10
CA ASP A 50 -15.40 4.50 -4.57
C ASP A 50 -15.49 4.75 -3.05
N ASN A 51 -14.37 4.93 -2.37
CA ASN A 51 -14.24 5.07 -0.91
C ASN A 51 -14.80 3.88 -0.11
N SER A 52 -14.99 2.72 -0.73
CA SER A 52 -15.47 1.51 -0.04
C SER A 52 -14.38 0.78 0.73
N LYS A 53 -13.11 1.07 0.43
CA LYS A 53 -11.94 0.44 1.04
C LYS A 53 -10.86 1.46 1.36
N LEU A 54 -10.08 1.16 2.37
CA LEU A 54 -8.91 1.93 2.79
C LEU A 54 -7.69 1.02 2.78
N LEU A 55 -6.65 1.40 2.03
CA LEU A 55 -5.34 0.77 2.06
C LEU A 55 -4.47 1.50 3.08
N VAL A 56 -3.91 0.78 4.04
CA VAL A 56 -3.11 1.31 5.14
C VAL A 56 -1.67 0.81 5.00
N PHE A 57 -0.72 1.72 5.06
CA PHE A 57 0.72 1.44 5.09
C PHE A 57 1.25 1.56 6.50
N THR A 58 1.94 0.52 6.98
CA THR A 58 2.42 0.40 8.36
C THR A 58 3.71 -0.43 8.43
N ASN A 59 4.28 -0.57 9.64
CA ASN A 59 5.50 -1.37 9.89
C ASN A 59 6.61 -1.07 8.88
N THR A 60 6.84 0.22 8.65
CA THR A 60 7.71 0.69 7.57
C THR A 60 9.17 0.44 7.85
N ARG A 61 9.92 0.15 6.79
CA ARG A 61 11.37 0.00 6.82
C ARG A 61 12.03 0.89 5.79
N LYS A 62 13.18 1.40 6.16
CA LYS A 62 13.97 2.28 5.32
C LYS A 62 14.61 1.52 4.16
N VAL A 63 14.43 2.08 2.95
CA VAL A 63 15.19 1.74 1.74
C VAL A 63 15.92 3.01 1.35
N TRP A 64 17.24 3.01 1.30
CA TRP A 64 18.05 4.22 1.10
C TRP A 64 17.68 5.33 2.11
N ARG A 65 17.05 6.42 1.67
CA ARG A 65 16.66 7.57 2.52
C ARG A 65 15.24 7.48 3.05
N TYR A 66 14.34 6.75 2.38
CA TYR A 66 12.90 6.78 2.64
C TYR A 66 12.37 5.46 3.18
N ASN A 67 11.30 5.54 3.96
CA ASN A 67 10.55 4.38 4.44
C ASN A 67 9.55 3.95 3.36
N THR A 68 10.03 3.26 2.32
CA THR A 68 9.22 2.85 1.16
C THR A 68 8.80 1.39 1.20
N ARG A 69 9.32 0.61 2.15
CA ARG A 69 9.00 -0.79 2.36
C ARG A 69 8.23 -0.97 3.67
N GLY A 70 7.25 -1.86 3.70
CA GLY A 70 6.46 -2.10 4.91
C GLY A 70 5.39 -3.16 4.70
N ASP A 71 4.44 -3.19 5.62
CA ASP A 71 3.24 -4.00 5.53
C ASP A 71 2.07 -3.14 5.05
N TYR A 72 1.16 -3.79 4.32
CA TYR A 72 -0.07 -3.17 3.87
C TYR A 72 -1.30 -3.95 4.34
N TRP A 73 -2.33 -3.20 4.70
CA TRP A 73 -3.61 -3.73 5.15
C TRP A 73 -4.75 -3.07 4.41
N VAL A 74 -5.81 -3.80 4.15
CA VAL A 74 -7.05 -3.26 3.57
C VAL A 74 -8.16 -3.33 4.61
N LEU A 75 -8.77 -2.19 4.91
CA LEU A 75 -10.01 -2.10 5.67
C LEU A 75 -11.17 -1.97 4.69
N THR A 76 -12.10 -2.92 4.74
CA THR A 76 -13.38 -2.85 4.01
C THR A 76 -14.39 -2.09 4.85
N MET A 77 -14.91 -0.97 4.34
CA MET A 77 -15.77 -0.07 5.12
C MET A 77 -17.15 -0.67 5.42
N LYS A 78 -17.66 -1.55 4.56
CA LYS A 78 -18.99 -2.13 4.66
C LYS A 78 -19.16 -3.01 5.92
N ASP A 79 -18.16 -3.79 6.24
CA ASP A 79 -18.20 -4.81 7.30
C ASP A 79 -17.11 -4.62 8.37
N GLY A 80 -16.24 -3.62 8.19
CA GLY A 80 -15.12 -3.34 9.09
C GLY A 80 -14.01 -4.39 9.06
N LYS A 81 -13.98 -5.27 8.05
CA LYS A 81 -12.95 -6.30 7.93
C LYS A 81 -11.60 -5.70 7.59
N LEU A 82 -10.62 -5.93 8.47
CA LEU A 82 -9.22 -5.53 8.29
C LEU A 82 -8.39 -6.75 7.88
N THR A 83 -7.78 -6.71 6.69
CA THR A 83 -7.05 -7.84 6.09
C THR A 83 -5.63 -7.42 5.72
N GLN A 84 -4.63 -8.20 6.16
CA GLN A 84 -3.23 -7.99 5.75
C GLN A 84 -3.01 -8.53 4.35
N LEU A 85 -2.30 -7.76 3.52
CA LEU A 85 -1.85 -8.15 2.18
C LEU A 85 -0.52 -8.91 2.24
N GLY A 86 -0.21 -9.62 1.15
CA GLY A 86 1.06 -10.30 0.97
C GLY A 86 1.22 -11.53 1.86
N LYS A 87 0.15 -12.27 2.14
CA LYS A 87 0.22 -13.50 2.94
C LYS A 87 1.22 -14.48 2.36
N GLY A 88 2.21 -14.86 3.18
CA GLY A 88 3.30 -15.76 2.75
C GLY A 88 4.52 -15.04 2.17
N LEU A 89 4.47 -13.73 1.98
CA LEU A 89 5.65 -12.92 1.70
C LEU A 89 6.33 -12.48 3.01
N ASP A 90 7.56 -12.00 2.90
CA ASP A 90 8.31 -11.55 4.07
C ASP A 90 7.64 -10.34 4.74
N GLU A 91 7.77 -10.25 6.06
CA GLU A 91 7.32 -9.10 6.83
C GLU A 91 8.00 -7.81 6.36
N ALA A 92 7.24 -6.73 6.29
CA ALA A 92 7.70 -5.40 5.88
C ALA A 92 8.44 -5.40 4.53
N SER A 93 7.97 -6.21 3.57
CA SER A 93 8.61 -6.37 2.25
C SER A 93 7.87 -5.72 1.10
N LEU A 94 6.63 -5.26 1.31
CA LEU A 94 5.80 -4.71 0.25
C LEU A 94 6.12 -3.22 0.01
N MET A 95 6.04 -2.79 -1.25
CA MET A 95 6.29 -1.41 -1.68
C MET A 95 5.19 -0.93 -2.61
N PHE A 96 4.81 0.34 -2.46
CA PHE A 96 3.96 1.08 -3.40
C PHE A 96 2.62 0.43 -3.73
N ALA A 97 2.01 -0.24 -2.77
CA ALA A 97 0.72 -0.89 -2.96
C ALA A 97 -0.36 0.11 -3.40
N LYS A 98 -1.18 -0.28 -4.38
CA LYS A 98 -2.28 0.55 -4.90
C LYS A 98 -3.44 -0.29 -5.43
N PHE A 99 -4.64 0.19 -5.21
CA PHE A 99 -5.85 -0.43 -5.74
C PHE A 99 -5.88 -0.43 -7.27
N SER A 100 -6.50 -1.46 -7.85
CA SER A 100 -7.05 -1.36 -9.20
C SER A 100 -8.17 -0.31 -9.25
N PRO A 101 -8.50 0.28 -10.42
CA PRO A 101 -9.53 1.31 -10.52
C PRO A 101 -10.91 0.87 -9.98
N ASP A 102 -11.25 -0.41 -10.13
CA ASP A 102 -12.49 -0.99 -9.61
C ASP A 102 -12.42 -1.42 -8.14
N GLY A 103 -11.23 -1.30 -7.51
CA GLY A 103 -10.98 -1.70 -6.13
C GLY A 103 -11.06 -3.20 -5.86
N SER A 104 -11.03 -4.06 -6.89
CA SER A 104 -11.09 -5.52 -6.75
C SER A 104 -9.73 -6.13 -6.41
N TYR A 105 -8.65 -5.48 -6.85
CA TYR A 105 -7.28 -5.92 -6.67
C TYR A 105 -6.43 -4.85 -5.96
N VAL A 106 -5.34 -5.30 -5.36
CA VAL A 106 -4.21 -4.45 -5.00
C VAL A 106 -2.96 -5.00 -5.66
N ALA A 107 -2.21 -4.13 -6.36
CA ALA A 107 -0.87 -4.48 -6.84
C ALA A 107 0.19 -3.83 -5.97
N TYR A 108 1.32 -4.52 -5.81
CA TYR A 108 2.47 -4.07 -5.02
C TYR A 108 3.77 -4.69 -5.56
N VAL A 109 4.90 -4.13 -5.15
CA VAL A 109 6.22 -4.71 -5.42
C VAL A 109 6.74 -5.41 -4.17
N SER A 110 7.34 -6.57 -4.34
CA SER A 110 8.13 -7.26 -3.32
C SER A 110 9.33 -7.93 -3.98
N LYS A 111 10.52 -7.77 -3.40
CA LYS A 111 11.78 -8.35 -3.93
C LYS A 111 11.96 -8.09 -5.43
N GLN A 112 11.74 -6.85 -5.87
CA GLN A 112 11.88 -6.37 -7.26
C GLN A 112 10.96 -7.08 -8.27
N ASN A 113 9.89 -7.70 -7.80
CA ASN A 113 8.84 -8.26 -8.63
C ASN A 113 7.48 -7.65 -8.29
N ILE A 114 6.63 -7.56 -9.30
CA ILE A 114 5.26 -7.05 -9.19
C ILE A 114 4.33 -8.22 -8.90
N TYR A 115 3.43 -8.00 -7.95
CA TYR A 115 2.36 -8.91 -7.56
C TYR A 115 1.02 -8.22 -7.67
N SER A 116 -0.04 -8.99 -7.91
CA SER A 116 -1.42 -8.56 -7.73
C SER A 116 -2.13 -9.51 -6.76
N GLU A 117 -2.97 -8.98 -5.90
CA GLU A 117 -3.76 -9.73 -4.94
C GLU A 117 -5.24 -9.41 -5.12
N GLU A 118 -6.05 -10.44 -5.33
CA GLU A 118 -7.49 -10.33 -5.42
C GLU A 118 -8.09 -10.22 -4.01
N LEU A 119 -8.76 -9.12 -3.71
CA LEU A 119 -9.24 -8.83 -2.36
C LEU A 119 -10.39 -9.73 -1.90
N ALA A 120 -11.19 -10.26 -2.83
CA ALA A 120 -12.29 -11.14 -2.51
C ALA A 120 -11.83 -12.53 -2.05
N THR A 121 -10.79 -13.06 -2.67
CA THR A 121 -10.29 -14.44 -2.46
C THR A 121 -9.00 -14.49 -1.67
N GLY A 122 -8.20 -13.40 -1.69
CA GLY A 122 -6.84 -13.35 -1.16
C GLY A 122 -5.83 -14.09 -2.04
N VAL A 123 -6.18 -14.40 -3.29
CA VAL A 123 -5.27 -15.03 -4.24
C VAL A 123 -4.21 -14.03 -4.68
N ILE A 124 -2.94 -14.40 -4.51
CA ILE A 124 -1.78 -13.61 -4.92
C ILE A 124 -1.23 -14.18 -6.21
N THR A 125 -1.06 -13.33 -7.22
CA THR A 125 -0.45 -13.66 -8.51
C THR A 125 0.85 -12.87 -8.67
N GLN A 126 1.97 -13.56 -8.87
CA GLN A 126 3.23 -12.92 -9.22
C GLN A 126 3.22 -12.62 -10.73
N LEU A 127 3.37 -11.35 -11.08
CA LEU A 127 3.26 -10.88 -12.48
C LEU A 127 4.61 -10.83 -13.20
N THR A 128 5.70 -10.57 -12.47
CA THR A 128 7.08 -10.62 -12.98
C THR A 128 7.91 -11.60 -12.17
N MET A 129 8.85 -12.31 -12.79
CA MET A 129 9.57 -13.42 -12.14
C MET A 129 11.11 -13.28 -12.24
N ASP A 130 11.58 -12.27 -12.92
CA ASP A 130 12.99 -12.05 -13.20
C ASP A 130 13.66 -11.02 -12.28
N GLY A 131 12.91 -10.44 -11.36
CA GLY A 131 13.40 -9.50 -10.35
C GLY A 131 14.49 -10.13 -9.47
N GLY A 132 15.58 -9.38 -9.24
CA GLY A 132 16.74 -9.86 -8.49
C GLY A 132 17.84 -8.81 -8.42
N ASN A 133 19.10 -9.27 -8.30
CA ASN A 133 20.24 -8.37 -8.06
C ASN A 133 20.44 -7.29 -9.13
N HIS A 134 20.07 -7.59 -10.38
CA HIS A 134 20.30 -6.70 -11.52
C HIS A 134 19.01 -6.33 -12.27
N ILE A 135 17.91 -7.00 -11.99
CA ILE A 135 16.62 -6.72 -12.62
C ILE A 135 15.67 -6.12 -11.58
N ILE A 136 15.12 -4.95 -11.89
CA ILE A 136 14.19 -4.21 -11.03
C ILE A 136 12.91 -4.01 -11.80
N ASN A 137 11.79 -4.52 -11.27
CA ASN A 137 10.47 -4.36 -11.85
C ASN A 137 9.59 -3.51 -10.92
N GLY A 138 9.01 -2.44 -11.46
CA GLY A 138 7.98 -1.65 -10.78
C GLY A 138 8.48 -0.70 -9.69
N THR A 139 9.80 -0.61 -9.48
CA THR A 139 10.48 0.41 -8.67
C THR A 139 11.65 0.98 -9.43
N PHE A 140 12.44 1.82 -8.78
CA PHE A 140 13.60 2.45 -9.38
C PHE A 140 14.88 2.04 -8.64
N ASP A 141 16.03 2.24 -9.28
CA ASP A 141 17.33 2.06 -8.65
C ASP A 141 17.71 3.27 -7.78
N TRP A 142 18.86 3.18 -7.12
CA TRP A 142 19.35 4.24 -6.24
C TRP A 142 19.54 5.60 -6.95
N VAL A 143 20.00 5.62 -8.20
CA VAL A 143 20.26 6.88 -8.93
C VAL A 143 18.96 7.60 -9.22
N TYR A 144 17.94 6.91 -9.70
CA TYR A 144 16.63 7.49 -9.95
C TYR A 144 15.97 7.98 -8.67
N GLU A 145 16.09 7.22 -7.56
CA GLU A 145 15.53 7.64 -6.28
C GLU A 145 16.21 8.88 -5.72
N GLU A 146 17.56 8.95 -5.78
CA GLU A 146 18.34 10.04 -5.17
C GLU A 146 18.37 11.31 -6.01
N GLU A 147 18.48 11.20 -7.34
CA GLU A 147 18.67 12.33 -8.24
C GLU A 147 17.35 12.85 -8.84
N LEU A 148 16.36 11.98 -9.05
CA LEU A 148 15.11 12.31 -9.73
C LEU A 148 13.89 12.26 -8.83
N ASP A 149 14.04 11.78 -7.59
CA ASP A 149 12.94 11.56 -6.61
C ASP A 149 11.91 10.53 -7.09
N ASP A 150 12.29 9.65 -8.03
CA ASP A 150 11.44 8.59 -8.58
C ASP A 150 11.61 7.30 -7.80
N ARG A 151 10.50 6.74 -7.29
CA ARG A 151 10.50 5.50 -6.48
C ARG A 151 9.44 4.50 -6.93
N ASP A 152 8.27 4.99 -7.28
CA ASP A 152 7.07 4.21 -7.58
C ASP A 152 6.92 4.02 -9.08
N GLY A 153 7.37 2.86 -9.59
CA GLY A 153 7.59 2.57 -10.99
C GLY A 153 6.50 1.74 -11.68
N PHE A 154 5.25 1.70 -11.19
CA PHE A 154 4.17 1.02 -11.90
C PHE A 154 2.82 1.72 -11.76
N ARG A 155 1.93 1.50 -12.71
CA ARG A 155 0.56 2.07 -12.73
C ARG A 155 -0.42 1.08 -13.34
N TRP A 156 -1.62 1.02 -12.76
CA TRP A 156 -2.76 0.36 -13.40
C TRP A 156 -3.23 1.11 -14.64
N SER A 157 -3.69 0.36 -15.66
CA SER A 157 -4.48 0.96 -16.73
C SER A 157 -5.85 1.41 -16.20
N PRO A 158 -6.49 2.42 -16.82
CA PRO A 158 -7.79 2.91 -16.36
C PRO A 158 -8.90 1.86 -16.32
N ASP A 159 -8.80 0.82 -17.13
CA ASP A 159 -9.75 -0.30 -17.16
C ASP A 159 -9.40 -1.44 -16.18
N GLY A 160 -8.31 -1.29 -15.42
CA GLY A 160 -7.84 -2.26 -14.43
C GLY A 160 -7.30 -3.58 -14.99
N LYS A 161 -7.15 -3.71 -16.31
CA LYS A 161 -6.75 -4.98 -16.94
C LYS A 161 -5.26 -5.13 -17.16
N ASN A 162 -4.51 -4.04 -17.13
CA ASN A 162 -3.09 -4.02 -17.38
C ASN A 162 -2.34 -3.21 -16.34
N ILE A 163 -1.06 -3.51 -16.20
CA ILE A 163 -0.11 -2.72 -15.41
C ILE A 163 1.03 -2.31 -16.34
N ALA A 164 1.25 -1.00 -16.47
CA ALA A 164 2.46 -0.46 -17.05
C ALA A 164 3.52 -0.32 -15.95
N TYR A 165 4.77 -0.69 -16.25
CA TYR A 165 5.84 -0.60 -15.26
C TYR A 165 7.21 -0.34 -15.89
N TRP A 166 8.11 0.21 -15.09
CA TRP A 166 9.52 0.33 -15.44
C TRP A 166 10.24 -0.99 -15.16
N HIS A 167 11.04 -1.41 -16.13
CA HIS A 167 11.92 -2.58 -16.04
C HIS A 167 13.34 -2.11 -16.27
N PHE A 168 14.20 -2.31 -15.27
CA PHE A 168 15.62 -1.94 -15.36
C PHE A 168 16.50 -3.19 -15.36
N ASN A 169 17.53 -3.16 -16.17
CA ASN A 169 18.65 -4.11 -16.11
C ASN A 169 19.92 -3.33 -15.77
N THR A 170 20.44 -3.52 -14.56
CA THR A 170 21.65 -2.88 -14.07
C THR A 170 22.90 -3.76 -14.22
N ALA A 171 22.81 -4.87 -14.97
CA ALA A 171 23.98 -5.71 -15.27
C ALA A 171 24.95 -4.93 -16.17
N GLY A 172 26.12 -4.63 -15.66
CA GLY A 172 27.18 -3.93 -16.41
C GLY A 172 27.25 -2.42 -16.16
N VAL A 173 26.55 -1.93 -15.14
CA VAL A 173 26.69 -0.56 -14.64
C VAL A 173 27.56 -0.56 -13.40
#